data_b0c86ac0227932cc61e88a3220865d3e
#
_entry.id   b0c86ac0227932cc61e88a3220865d3e
#
_cell.length_a   1.000
_cell.length_b   1.000
_cell.length_c   1.000
_cell.angle_alpha   90.00
_cell.angle_beta   90.00
_cell.angle_gamma   90.00
#
_symmetry.space_group_name_H-M   'P 1'
#
loop_
_entity.id
_entity.type
_entity.pdbx_description
1 polymer ?
#
loop_
_entity_poly.entity_id
_entity_poly.type
_entity_poly.pdbx_seq_one_letter_code
_entity_poly.pdbx_strand_id
1 'polypeptide(L)'
;MGLRGTMAAVQSPAIAVAGHVVRNPAHAIMEYLEQHGGTVSHYDFHAATFSEISGDLIRATRSPWMGSRISAKEAAWFIDRGTTAPWAAIPLDAQLKQADPLAVDGLYDRASVLWEHFWDARPANVSTAKISKVLYLMRPGLFPILDSYLTKFYRTAARAAAIDVGSKRASLAMFRTLHWEAIRRDILGSETGLQVLRQVLATTGAPLAEQAARRLSDLRLLDMLAWAASPGEADQNDIGIRPT
;
A
#
# COMPACT_ATOMS: atom_id res chain seq x y z
N MET A 1 35.87 27.47 30.87
CA MET A 1 35.44 27.92 29.55
C MET A 1 34.81 26.70 28.86
N GLY A 2 33.50 26.53 29.05
CA GLY A 2 32.79 25.33 28.58
C GLY A 2 32.18 25.56 27.21
N LEU A 3 32.67 24.85 26.20
CA LEU A 3 32.07 24.79 24.88
C LEU A 3 30.78 23.95 24.97
N ARG A 4 29.64 24.60 25.10
CA ARG A 4 28.34 24.00 24.82
C ARG A 4 28.21 23.93 23.31
N GLY A 5 28.61 22.78 22.70
CA GLY A 5 28.28 22.46 21.34
C GLY A 5 26.78 22.28 21.25
N THR A 6 26.10 23.22 20.60
CA THR A 6 24.70 23.10 20.21
C THR A 6 24.68 22.02 19.14
N MET A 7 24.29 20.78 19.48
CA MET A 7 23.93 19.79 18.51
C MET A 7 22.71 20.34 17.75
N ALA A 8 22.93 20.81 16.52
CA ALA A 8 21.85 21.11 15.61
C ALA A 8 21.01 19.82 15.50
N ALA A 9 19.75 19.90 15.89
CA ALA A 9 18.81 18.80 15.68
C ALA A 9 18.75 18.54 14.17
N VAL A 10 19.35 17.45 13.72
CA VAL A 10 19.20 16.97 12.35
C VAL A 10 17.72 16.69 12.20
N GLN A 11 17.01 17.59 11.51
CA GLN A 11 15.61 17.35 11.18
C GLN A 11 15.55 16.07 10.36
N SER A 12 14.88 15.05 10.89
CA SER A 12 14.61 13.83 10.13
C SER A 12 13.88 14.21 8.85
N PRO A 13 14.30 13.67 7.70
CA PRO A 13 13.66 13.98 6.42
C PRO A 13 12.17 13.65 6.51
N ALA A 14 11.33 14.58 6.04
CA ALA A 14 9.89 14.46 6.12
C ALA A 14 9.37 13.29 5.27
N ILE A 15 8.37 12.60 5.77
CA ILE A 15 7.55 11.67 5.00
C ILE A 15 6.19 12.33 4.81
N ALA A 16 5.72 12.39 3.55
CA ALA A 16 4.40 12.89 3.21
C ALA A 16 3.53 11.79 2.59
N VAL A 17 2.24 11.78 2.92
CA VAL A 17 1.23 10.87 2.39
C VAL A 17 0.00 11.66 1.94
N ALA A 18 -0.37 11.56 0.68
CA ALA A 18 -1.48 12.31 0.08
C ALA A 18 -1.40 13.84 0.34
N GLY A 19 -0.20 14.40 0.41
CA GLY A 19 0.05 15.81 0.71
C GLY A 19 0.10 16.17 2.21
N HIS A 20 -0.08 15.20 3.11
CA HIS A 20 0.02 15.39 4.56
C HIS A 20 1.38 14.96 5.09
N VAL A 21 2.08 15.85 5.78
CA VAL A 21 3.36 15.54 6.42
C VAL A 21 3.13 14.73 7.70
N VAL A 22 3.75 13.56 7.77
CA VAL A 22 3.73 12.72 8.98
C VAL A 22 4.78 13.22 9.96
N ARG A 23 4.34 13.77 11.09
CA ARG A 23 5.24 14.43 12.06
C ARG A 23 6.17 13.48 12.81
N ASN A 24 5.70 12.29 13.12
CA ASN A 24 6.46 11.29 13.90
C ASN A 24 6.27 9.90 13.30
N PRO A 25 6.89 9.60 12.14
CA PRO A 25 6.63 8.38 11.40
C PRO A 25 7.01 7.10 12.16
N ALA A 26 8.06 7.13 12.97
CA ALA A 26 8.45 5.95 13.76
C ALA A 26 7.41 5.63 14.84
N HIS A 27 6.91 6.64 15.55
CA HIS A 27 5.83 6.45 16.53
C HIS A 27 4.56 5.93 15.86
N ALA A 28 4.16 6.51 14.73
CA ALA A 28 2.98 6.10 13.98
C ALA A 28 3.06 4.62 13.54
N ILE A 29 4.22 4.16 13.06
CA ILE A 29 4.42 2.74 12.74
C ILE A 29 4.37 1.88 13.99
N MET A 30 5.01 2.29 15.09
CA MET A 30 4.98 1.52 16.34
C MET A 30 3.55 1.35 16.86
N GLU A 31 2.77 2.41 16.87
CA GLU A 31 1.35 2.38 17.24
C GLU A 31 0.53 1.45 16.32
N TYR A 32 0.76 1.55 14.99
CA TYR A 32 0.13 0.63 14.03
C TYR A 32 0.49 -0.84 14.32
N LEU A 33 1.76 -1.12 14.63
CA LEU A 33 2.23 -2.47 14.95
C LEU A 33 1.64 -3.00 16.27
N GLU A 34 1.44 -2.16 17.27
CA GLU A 34 0.76 -2.53 18.51
C GLU A 34 -0.70 -2.90 18.28
N GLN A 35 -1.41 -2.13 17.46
CA GLN A 35 -2.83 -2.35 17.17
C GLN A 35 -3.06 -3.50 16.17
N HIS A 36 -2.18 -3.65 15.18
CA HIS A 36 -2.36 -4.52 14.02
C HIS A 36 -1.24 -5.55 13.83
N GLY A 37 -0.43 -5.83 14.86
CA GLY A 37 0.72 -6.73 14.77
C GLY A 37 0.36 -8.15 14.32
N GLY A 38 -0.84 -8.62 14.65
CA GLY A 38 -1.36 -9.88 14.13
C GLY A 38 -1.55 -9.86 12.61
N THR A 39 -2.09 -8.77 12.05
CA THR A 39 -2.20 -8.58 10.60
C THR A 39 -0.82 -8.59 9.95
N VAL A 40 0.13 -7.83 10.50
CA VAL A 40 1.49 -7.75 9.95
C VAL A 40 2.15 -9.12 9.92
N SER A 41 2.04 -9.88 11.02
CA SER A 41 2.66 -11.21 11.14
C SER A 41 2.03 -12.25 10.22
N HIS A 42 0.69 -12.26 10.09
CA HIS A 42 -0.05 -13.30 9.37
C HIS A 42 -0.37 -12.96 7.91
N TYR A 43 -0.23 -11.71 7.51
CA TYR A 43 -0.49 -11.27 6.16
C TYR A 43 0.75 -10.65 5.51
N ASP A 44 1.27 -9.54 6.06
CA ASP A 44 2.35 -8.79 5.43
C ASP A 44 3.66 -9.60 5.36
N PHE A 45 3.98 -10.38 6.39
CA PHE A 45 5.19 -11.19 6.39
C PHE A 45 5.11 -12.43 5.49
N HIS A 46 3.94 -12.76 4.96
CA HIS A 46 3.77 -13.78 3.93
C HIS A 46 3.77 -13.21 2.51
N ALA A 47 3.78 -11.89 2.34
CA ALA A 47 3.85 -11.28 1.03
C ALA A 47 5.13 -11.69 0.28
N ALA A 48 5.02 -11.90 -1.03
CA ALA A 48 6.05 -12.42 -1.92
C ALA A 48 6.54 -13.85 -1.61
N THR A 49 5.94 -14.58 -0.66
CA THR A 49 6.27 -16.00 -0.44
C THR A 49 5.45 -16.94 -1.31
N PHE A 50 4.39 -16.44 -1.93
CA PHE A 50 3.52 -17.22 -2.79
C PHE A 50 3.98 -17.19 -4.25
N SER A 51 4.10 -18.36 -4.87
CA SER A 51 4.40 -18.51 -6.30
C SER A 51 3.13 -18.42 -7.18
N GLU A 52 1.97 -18.68 -6.58
CA GLU A 52 0.67 -18.71 -7.25
C GLU A 52 -0.45 -18.25 -6.31
N ILE A 53 -1.62 -17.94 -6.87
CA ILE A 53 -2.82 -17.70 -6.08
C ILE A 53 -3.40 -19.04 -5.65
N SER A 54 -3.13 -19.43 -4.42
CA SER A 54 -3.57 -20.68 -3.79
C SER A 54 -4.63 -20.45 -2.73
N GLY A 55 -5.19 -21.56 -2.21
CA GLY A 55 -6.09 -21.51 -1.05
C GLY A 55 -5.44 -20.90 0.19
N ASP A 56 -4.12 -21.07 0.36
CA ASP A 56 -3.37 -20.49 1.48
C ASP A 56 -3.22 -18.98 1.34
N LEU A 57 -2.89 -18.50 0.13
CA LEU A 57 -2.87 -17.07 -0.16
C LEU A 57 -4.24 -16.43 0.13
N ILE A 58 -5.32 -17.04 -0.35
CA ILE A 58 -6.67 -16.54 -0.09
C ILE A 58 -6.99 -16.56 1.40
N ARG A 59 -6.56 -17.57 2.14
CA ARG A 59 -6.74 -17.65 3.60
C ARG A 59 -6.03 -16.49 4.29
N ALA A 60 -4.81 -16.13 3.87
CA ALA A 60 -4.07 -15.00 4.43
C ALA A 60 -4.81 -13.65 4.26
N THR A 61 -5.60 -13.48 3.19
CA THR A 61 -6.38 -12.25 2.97
C THR A 61 -7.64 -12.14 3.83
N ARG A 62 -8.06 -13.23 4.49
CA ARG A 62 -9.33 -13.28 5.25
C ARG A 62 -9.19 -12.71 6.65
N SER A 63 -10.34 -12.55 7.28
CA SER A 63 -10.46 -12.30 8.72
C SER A 63 -9.80 -13.44 9.54
N PRO A 64 -9.24 -13.18 10.76
CA PRO A 64 -9.43 -11.91 11.46
C PRO A 64 -8.45 -10.80 11.03
N TRP A 65 -7.43 -11.11 10.22
CA TRP A 65 -6.29 -10.22 10.04
C TRP A 65 -6.54 -9.09 9.03
N MET A 66 -6.95 -9.44 7.80
CA MET A 66 -7.16 -8.43 6.74
C MET A 66 -8.64 -8.10 6.47
N GLY A 67 -9.56 -8.69 7.20
CA GLY A 67 -10.98 -8.40 7.12
C GLY A 67 -11.66 -8.69 5.79
N SER A 68 -10.98 -9.33 4.83
CA SER A 68 -11.59 -9.65 3.54
C SER A 68 -12.59 -10.77 3.67
N ARG A 69 -13.84 -10.48 3.31
CA ARG A 69 -14.90 -11.49 3.22
C ARG A 69 -14.88 -12.13 1.83
N ILE A 70 -13.92 -13.03 1.58
CA ILE A 70 -13.84 -13.79 0.34
C ILE A 70 -14.63 -15.10 0.52
N SER A 71 -15.73 -15.26 -0.22
CA SER A 71 -16.53 -16.49 -0.24
C SER A 71 -15.77 -17.63 -0.92
N ALA A 72 -16.27 -18.86 -0.80
CA ALA A 72 -15.69 -20.02 -1.49
C ALA A 72 -15.73 -19.85 -3.02
N LYS A 73 -16.82 -19.29 -3.57
CA LYS A 73 -16.97 -19.02 -5.01
C LYS A 73 -15.95 -17.98 -5.50
N GLU A 74 -15.75 -16.91 -4.74
CA GLU A 74 -14.75 -15.88 -5.07
C GLU A 74 -13.32 -16.44 -4.94
N ALA A 75 -13.06 -17.29 -3.94
CA ALA A 75 -11.76 -17.96 -3.79
C ALA A 75 -11.44 -18.84 -4.99
N ALA A 76 -12.38 -19.68 -5.40
CA ALA A 76 -12.22 -20.52 -6.60
C ALA A 76 -11.98 -19.67 -7.85
N TRP A 77 -12.69 -18.55 -8.00
CA TRP A 77 -12.50 -17.62 -9.10
C TRP A 77 -11.10 -16.98 -9.09
N PHE A 78 -10.58 -16.53 -7.92
CA PHE A 78 -9.23 -15.97 -7.84
C PHE A 78 -8.17 -17.01 -8.21
N ILE A 79 -8.32 -18.26 -7.74
CA ILE A 79 -7.38 -19.34 -8.04
C ILE A 79 -7.38 -19.65 -9.53
N ASP A 80 -8.55 -19.87 -10.13
CA ASP A 80 -8.69 -20.13 -11.55
C ASP A 80 -8.13 -18.98 -12.41
N ARG A 81 -8.53 -17.74 -12.09
CA ARG A 81 -8.09 -16.55 -12.81
C ARG A 81 -6.57 -16.32 -12.67
N GLY A 82 -6.01 -16.69 -11.53
CA GLY A 82 -4.57 -16.60 -11.26
C GLY A 82 -3.72 -17.49 -12.19
N THR A 83 -4.27 -18.61 -12.67
CA THR A 83 -3.53 -19.54 -13.56
C THR A 83 -3.23 -18.96 -14.94
N THR A 84 -4.08 -18.05 -15.42
CA THR A 84 -3.97 -17.41 -16.73
C THR A 84 -3.47 -15.96 -16.67
N ALA A 85 -3.18 -15.46 -15.46
CA ALA A 85 -2.73 -14.09 -15.27
C ALA A 85 -1.31 -13.88 -15.81
N PRO A 86 -0.99 -12.71 -16.38
CA PRO A 86 0.30 -12.42 -17.03
C PRO A 86 1.42 -12.14 -16.03
N TRP A 87 1.65 -13.01 -15.04
CA TRP A 87 2.65 -12.86 -13.99
C TRP A 87 4.07 -12.70 -14.51
N ALA A 88 4.40 -13.39 -15.61
CA ALA A 88 5.75 -13.37 -16.20
C ALA A 88 6.19 -11.97 -16.66
N ALA A 89 5.24 -11.08 -16.92
CA ALA A 89 5.52 -9.70 -17.32
C ALA A 89 5.97 -8.80 -16.14
N ILE A 90 5.80 -9.28 -14.89
CA ILE A 90 6.04 -8.49 -13.68
C ILE A 90 7.02 -9.23 -12.75
N PRO A 91 8.24 -8.71 -12.56
CA PRO A 91 9.22 -9.28 -11.63
C PRO A 91 8.67 -9.38 -10.20
N LEU A 92 9.17 -10.37 -9.44
CA LEU A 92 8.77 -10.56 -8.03
C LEU A 92 9.15 -9.36 -7.14
N ASP A 93 10.28 -8.76 -7.43
CA ASP A 93 10.87 -7.61 -6.72
C ASP A 93 10.46 -6.26 -7.31
N ALA A 94 9.51 -6.24 -8.25
CA ALA A 94 9.00 -5.02 -8.85
C ALA A 94 8.51 -4.02 -7.79
N GLN A 95 8.94 -2.76 -7.95
CA GLN A 95 8.61 -1.68 -7.03
C GLN A 95 7.74 -0.62 -7.71
N LEU A 96 6.73 -0.12 -7.02
CA LEU A 96 5.84 0.91 -7.55
C LEU A 96 6.60 2.18 -7.93
N LYS A 97 7.66 2.55 -7.22
CA LYS A 97 8.50 3.69 -7.55
C LYS A 97 9.15 3.61 -8.94
N GLN A 98 9.34 2.40 -9.47
CA GLN A 98 9.90 2.15 -10.80
C GLN A 98 8.83 2.17 -11.92
N ALA A 99 7.55 2.12 -11.53
CA ALA A 99 6.44 2.07 -12.46
C ALA A 99 6.04 3.48 -12.93
N ASP A 100 6.80 4.03 -13.88
CA ASP A 100 6.50 5.33 -14.49
C ASP A 100 5.27 5.21 -15.42
N PRO A 101 4.16 5.92 -15.16
CA PRO A 101 2.98 5.90 -16.01
C PRO A 101 3.21 6.51 -17.40
N LEU A 102 4.29 7.27 -17.59
CA LEU A 102 4.63 7.87 -18.89
C LEU A 102 5.47 6.95 -19.78
N ALA A 103 6.05 5.88 -19.20
CA ALA A 103 6.82 4.90 -19.96
C ALA A 103 5.85 3.93 -20.67
N VAL A 104 5.77 4.07 -22.00
CA VAL A 104 4.96 3.16 -22.84
C VAL A 104 5.51 1.74 -22.75
N ASP A 105 4.61 0.75 -22.59
CA ASP A 105 4.93 -0.66 -22.36
C ASP A 105 5.83 -0.91 -21.13
N GLY A 106 5.90 0.09 -20.24
CA GLY A 106 6.65 0.06 -19.00
C GLY A 106 6.00 -0.82 -17.91
N LEU A 107 6.60 -0.79 -16.74
CA LEU A 107 6.10 -1.57 -15.59
C LEU A 107 4.68 -1.16 -15.19
N TYR A 108 4.34 0.14 -15.31
CA TYR A 108 3.00 0.65 -15.00
C TYR A 108 1.93 0.03 -15.91
N ASP A 109 2.20 -0.05 -17.22
CA ASP A 109 1.27 -0.64 -18.19
C ASP A 109 1.10 -2.13 -17.93
N ARG A 110 2.18 -2.85 -17.70
CA ARG A 110 2.14 -4.28 -17.39
C ARG A 110 1.38 -4.57 -16.09
N ALA A 111 1.58 -3.72 -15.07
CA ALA A 111 0.81 -3.79 -13.83
C ALA A 111 -0.68 -3.51 -14.06
N SER A 112 -1.01 -2.54 -14.94
CA SER A 112 -2.39 -2.23 -15.33
C SER A 112 -3.04 -3.41 -16.05
N VAL A 113 -2.34 -4.04 -17.00
CA VAL A 113 -2.83 -5.24 -17.69
C VAL A 113 -3.11 -6.39 -16.70
N LEU A 114 -2.22 -6.63 -15.74
CA LEU A 114 -2.45 -7.63 -14.69
C LEU A 114 -3.64 -7.26 -13.80
N TRP A 115 -3.80 -6.00 -13.44
CA TRP A 115 -4.95 -5.53 -12.68
C TRP A 115 -6.25 -5.73 -13.44
N GLU A 116 -6.31 -5.34 -14.71
CA GLU A 116 -7.48 -5.46 -15.58
C GLU A 116 -7.85 -6.93 -15.81
N HIS A 117 -6.87 -7.81 -15.91
CA HIS A 117 -7.12 -9.25 -15.98
C HIS A 117 -8.03 -9.72 -14.83
N PHE A 118 -7.84 -9.24 -13.61
CA PHE A 118 -8.74 -9.55 -12.48
C PHE A 118 -9.98 -8.66 -12.43
N TRP A 119 -9.91 -7.45 -12.97
CA TRP A 119 -11.00 -6.49 -12.87
C TRP A 119 -12.15 -6.79 -13.84
N ASP A 120 -11.86 -7.07 -15.10
CA ASP A 120 -12.86 -7.13 -16.17
C ASP A 120 -13.79 -8.34 -16.07
N ALA A 121 -13.30 -9.48 -15.62
CA ALA A 121 -14.07 -10.71 -15.51
C ALA A 121 -14.53 -11.03 -14.08
N ARG A 122 -14.49 -10.05 -13.17
CA ARG A 122 -14.75 -10.29 -11.75
C ARG A 122 -16.23 -10.54 -11.45
N PRO A 123 -16.53 -11.42 -10.48
CA PRO A 123 -17.85 -11.51 -9.88
C PRO A 123 -18.26 -10.18 -9.21
N ALA A 124 -19.55 -9.88 -9.16
CA ALA A 124 -20.08 -8.60 -8.65
C ALA A 124 -19.57 -8.20 -7.24
N ASN A 125 -19.35 -9.19 -6.38
CA ASN A 125 -18.88 -8.96 -5.02
C ASN A 125 -17.35 -8.88 -4.85
N VAL A 126 -16.58 -9.04 -5.95
CA VAL A 126 -15.13 -8.86 -5.93
C VAL A 126 -14.81 -7.39 -6.11
N SER A 127 -14.42 -6.74 -5.02
CA SER A 127 -14.13 -5.31 -4.97
C SER A 127 -12.65 -5.01 -5.28
N THR A 128 -12.35 -3.71 -5.51
CA THR A 128 -10.98 -3.18 -5.57
C THR A 128 -10.13 -3.66 -4.39
N ALA A 129 -10.66 -3.59 -3.16
CA ALA A 129 -9.96 -4.00 -1.96
C ALA A 129 -9.60 -5.50 -1.96
N LYS A 130 -10.47 -6.36 -2.45
CA LYS A 130 -10.18 -7.80 -2.54
C LYS A 130 -9.08 -8.08 -3.58
N ILE A 131 -9.15 -7.47 -4.75
CA ILE A 131 -8.13 -7.63 -5.80
C ILE A 131 -6.79 -7.08 -5.31
N SER A 132 -6.75 -5.86 -4.77
CA SER A 132 -5.50 -5.24 -4.31
C SER A 132 -4.81 -6.06 -3.22
N LYS A 133 -5.57 -6.63 -2.28
CA LYS A 133 -5.03 -7.50 -1.23
C LYS A 133 -4.41 -8.79 -1.78
N VAL A 134 -5.03 -9.41 -2.77
CA VAL A 134 -4.49 -10.61 -3.43
C VAL A 134 -3.22 -10.26 -4.23
N LEU A 135 -3.26 -9.18 -5.01
CA LEU A 135 -2.12 -8.73 -5.81
C LEU A 135 -0.94 -8.27 -4.95
N TYR A 136 -1.21 -7.62 -3.81
CA TYR A 136 -0.18 -7.25 -2.84
C TYR A 136 0.57 -8.48 -2.33
N LEU A 137 -0.11 -9.57 -1.96
CA LEU A 137 0.58 -10.78 -1.50
C LEU A 137 1.49 -11.38 -2.57
N MET A 138 1.16 -11.19 -3.85
CA MET A 138 1.98 -11.68 -4.97
C MET A 138 3.14 -10.72 -5.32
N ARG A 139 2.95 -9.40 -5.17
CA ARG A 139 3.91 -8.34 -5.57
C ARG A 139 3.85 -7.16 -4.58
N PRO A 140 4.34 -7.33 -3.34
CA PRO A 140 4.14 -6.36 -2.25
C PRO A 140 4.86 -5.02 -2.44
N GLY A 141 5.83 -4.96 -3.33
CA GLY A 141 6.50 -3.70 -3.70
C GLY A 141 5.74 -2.89 -4.74
N LEU A 142 4.82 -3.53 -5.49
CA LEU A 142 4.18 -2.94 -6.65
C LEU A 142 2.71 -2.55 -6.42
N PHE A 143 1.91 -3.43 -5.81
CA PHE A 143 0.47 -3.20 -5.65
C PHE A 143 0.13 -2.66 -4.26
N PRO A 144 -0.34 -1.40 -4.16
CA PRO A 144 -0.85 -0.88 -2.89
C PRO A 144 -2.17 -1.56 -2.50
N ILE A 145 -2.43 -1.65 -1.21
CA ILE A 145 -3.71 -2.12 -0.69
C ILE A 145 -4.72 -0.97 -0.77
N LEU A 146 -5.64 -1.04 -1.73
CA LEU A 146 -6.65 0.00 -1.97
C LEU A 146 -7.99 -0.42 -1.36
N ASP A 147 -8.20 -0.18 -0.09
CA ASP A 147 -9.51 -0.26 0.53
C ASP A 147 -10.32 1.04 0.36
N SER A 148 -11.54 1.08 0.88
CA SER A 148 -12.41 2.26 0.77
C SER A 148 -11.81 3.48 1.47
N TYR A 149 -11.08 3.26 2.54
CA TYR A 149 -10.45 4.28 3.36
C TYR A 149 -9.28 4.94 2.61
N LEU A 150 -8.28 4.18 2.19
CA LEU A 150 -7.15 4.71 1.43
C LEU A 150 -7.56 5.31 0.09
N THR A 151 -8.54 4.69 -0.59
CA THR A 151 -9.11 5.26 -1.81
C THR A 151 -9.74 6.64 -1.56
N LYS A 152 -10.43 6.83 -0.44
CA LYS A 152 -11.00 8.12 -0.05
C LYS A 152 -9.89 9.12 0.32
N PHE A 153 -8.92 8.69 1.12
CA PHE A 153 -7.81 9.51 1.58
C PHE A 153 -6.97 10.06 0.42
N TYR A 154 -6.60 9.19 -0.53
CA TYR A 154 -5.83 9.58 -1.72
C TYR A 154 -6.64 10.23 -2.84
N ARG A 155 -7.95 10.41 -2.71
CA ARG A 155 -8.81 10.87 -3.82
C ARG A 155 -8.34 12.17 -4.47
N THR A 156 -7.96 13.16 -3.68
CA THR A 156 -7.52 14.47 -4.20
C THR A 156 -6.17 14.35 -4.90
N ALA A 157 -5.21 13.65 -4.29
CA ALA A 157 -3.90 13.41 -4.88
C ALA A 157 -3.99 12.58 -6.18
N ALA A 158 -4.86 11.56 -6.20
CA ALA A 158 -5.11 10.76 -7.40
C ALA A 158 -5.75 11.58 -8.54
N ARG A 159 -6.65 12.51 -8.23
CA ARG A 159 -7.20 13.44 -9.24
C ARG A 159 -6.13 14.37 -9.82
N ALA A 160 -5.26 14.92 -8.97
CA ALA A 160 -4.15 15.75 -9.42
C ALA A 160 -3.17 14.95 -10.30
N ALA A 161 -2.84 13.72 -9.90
CA ALA A 161 -2.04 12.80 -10.70
C ALA A 161 -2.70 12.49 -12.05
N ALA A 162 -4.04 12.29 -12.08
CA ALA A 162 -4.80 12.04 -13.30
C ALA A 162 -4.71 13.21 -14.31
N ILE A 163 -4.83 14.43 -13.82
CA ILE A 163 -4.74 15.63 -14.66
C ILE A 163 -3.31 15.74 -15.26
N ASP A 164 -2.29 15.58 -14.44
CA ASP A 164 -0.90 15.71 -14.87
C ASP A 164 -0.50 14.59 -15.84
N VAL A 165 -0.81 13.33 -15.54
CA VAL A 165 -0.54 12.20 -16.43
C VAL A 165 -1.40 12.31 -17.69
N GLY A 166 -2.68 12.62 -17.57
CA GLY A 166 -3.61 12.74 -18.69
C GLY A 166 -3.23 13.83 -19.69
N SER A 167 -2.60 14.92 -19.23
CA SER A 167 -2.06 15.97 -20.12
C SER A 167 -0.90 15.47 -21.00
N LYS A 168 -0.18 14.43 -20.54
CA LYS A 168 0.99 13.87 -21.23
C LYS A 168 0.67 12.53 -21.94
N ARG A 169 -0.30 11.81 -21.40
CA ARG A 169 -0.73 10.49 -21.88
C ARG A 169 -2.24 10.30 -21.66
N ALA A 170 -3.04 10.82 -22.60
CA ALA A 170 -4.51 10.87 -22.49
C ALA A 170 -5.16 9.51 -22.24
N SER A 171 -4.60 8.41 -22.76
CA SER A 171 -5.10 7.04 -22.54
C SER A 171 -5.13 6.61 -21.07
N LEU A 172 -4.32 7.23 -20.21
CA LEU A 172 -4.26 6.94 -18.78
C LEU A 172 -5.19 7.83 -17.94
N ALA A 173 -5.73 8.93 -18.49
CA ALA A 173 -6.59 9.85 -17.74
C ALA A 173 -7.86 9.21 -17.17
N MET A 174 -8.32 8.12 -17.78
CA MET A 174 -9.53 7.37 -17.39
C MET A 174 -9.24 6.19 -16.45
N PHE A 175 -7.98 5.90 -16.14
CA PHE A 175 -7.61 4.71 -15.36
C PHE A 175 -7.88 4.91 -13.86
N ARG A 176 -8.55 3.93 -13.25
CA ARG A 176 -8.77 3.84 -11.79
C ARG A 176 -7.47 3.66 -11.00
N THR A 177 -6.42 3.25 -11.68
CA THR A 177 -5.08 2.99 -11.11
C THR A 177 -4.27 4.25 -10.81
N LEU A 178 -4.77 5.45 -11.08
CA LEU A 178 -4.04 6.69 -10.79
C LEU A 178 -3.87 6.99 -9.29
N HIS A 179 -4.53 6.22 -8.43
CA HIS A 179 -4.12 6.13 -7.03
C HIS A 179 -2.68 5.59 -6.88
N TRP A 180 -2.27 4.68 -7.77
CA TRP A 180 -0.88 4.17 -7.76
C TRP A 180 0.12 5.26 -8.08
N GLU A 181 -0.17 6.14 -9.03
CA GLU A 181 0.72 7.25 -9.35
C GLU A 181 0.80 8.26 -8.20
N ALA A 182 -0.30 8.56 -7.53
CA ALA A 182 -0.28 9.41 -6.35
C ALA A 182 0.59 8.81 -5.23
N ILE A 183 0.43 7.52 -4.95
CA ILE A 183 1.23 6.79 -3.95
C ILE A 183 2.71 6.69 -4.41
N ARG A 184 2.96 6.45 -5.70
CA ARG A 184 4.32 6.44 -6.26
C ARG A 184 5.04 7.76 -6.02
N ARG A 185 4.37 8.88 -6.25
CA ARG A 185 4.93 10.23 -5.99
C ARG A 185 5.29 10.42 -4.53
N ASP A 186 4.44 9.95 -3.63
CA ASP A 186 4.73 10.01 -2.19
C ASP A 186 5.93 9.16 -1.81
N ILE A 187 6.09 7.95 -2.38
CA ILE A 187 7.27 7.10 -2.17
C ILE A 187 8.53 7.83 -2.66
N LEU A 188 8.51 8.37 -3.88
CA LEU A 188 9.65 9.08 -4.46
C LEU A 188 10.01 10.34 -3.65
N GLY A 189 9.01 11.12 -3.26
CA GLY A 189 9.19 12.32 -2.45
C GLY A 189 9.65 12.06 -1.01
N SER A 190 9.43 10.84 -0.52
CA SER A 190 9.74 10.44 0.86
C SER A 190 10.89 9.43 0.95
N GLU A 191 11.63 9.15 -0.11
CA GLU A 191 12.60 8.04 -0.16
C GLU A 191 13.64 8.13 0.98
N THR A 192 14.25 9.30 1.18
CA THR A 192 15.20 9.51 2.28
C THR A 192 14.55 9.36 3.65
N GLY A 193 13.31 9.85 3.82
CA GLY A 193 12.57 9.71 5.07
C GLY A 193 12.24 8.25 5.39
N LEU A 194 11.84 7.46 4.38
CA LEU A 194 11.58 6.04 4.52
C LEU A 194 12.86 5.25 4.87
N GLN A 195 14.02 5.62 4.31
CA GLN A 195 15.30 5.01 4.68
C GLN A 195 15.66 5.28 6.15
N VAL A 196 15.51 6.53 6.60
CA VAL A 196 15.74 6.90 8.02
C VAL A 196 14.75 6.17 8.93
N LEU A 197 13.46 6.11 8.54
CA LEU A 197 12.44 5.36 9.28
C LEU A 197 12.85 3.90 9.47
N ARG A 198 13.32 3.21 8.42
CA ARG A 198 13.81 1.84 8.51
C ARG A 198 14.95 1.68 9.50
N GLN A 199 15.91 2.60 9.47
CA GLN A 199 17.05 2.58 10.41
C GLN A 199 16.58 2.71 11.86
N VAL A 200 15.64 3.64 12.10
CA VAL A 200 15.05 3.83 13.44
C VAL A 200 14.32 2.55 13.89
N LEU A 201 13.43 2.00 13.05
CA LEU A 201 12.67 0.79 13.38
C LEU A 201 13.59 -0.42 13.63
N ALA A 202 14.71 -0.53 12.89
CA ALA A 202 15.67 -1.63 13.04
C ALA A 202 16.46 -1.59 14.36
N THR A 203 16.42 -0.47 15.07
CA THR A 203 17.20 -0.24 16.33
C THR A 203 16.31 0.00 17.55
N THR A 204 14.99 -0.21 17.43
CA THR A 204 14.04 0.02 18.53
C THR A 204 14.14 -0.98 19.68
N GLY A 205 14.71 -2.17 19.46
CA GLY A 205 14.63 -3.29 20.39
C GLY A 205 13.28 -4.00 20.42
N ALA A 206 12.30 -3.55 19.59
CA ALA A 206 11.01 -4.18 19.46
C ALA A 206 11.04 -5.20 18.31
N PRO A 207 10.91 -6.52 18.58
CA PRO A 207 11.14 -7.55 17.56
C PRO A 207 10.25 -7.42 16.32
N LEU A 208 8.99 -6.99 16.49
CA LEU A 208 8.06 -6.80 15.37
C LEU A 208 8.45 -5.60 14.50
N ALA A 209 8.89 -4.50 15.10
CA ALA A 209 9.35 -3.32 14.37
C ALA A 209 10.65 -3.60 13.59
N GLU A 210 11.59 -4.31 14.20
CA GLU A 210 12.80 -4.74 13.53
C GLU A 210 12.53 -5.68 12.34
N GLN A 211 11.57 -6.59 12.48
CA GLN A 211 11.13 -7.44 11.38
C GLN A 211 10.43 -6.62 10.29
N ALA A 212 9.57 -5.66 10.66
CA ALA A 212 8.90 -4.76 9.73
C ALA A 212 9.92 -3.94 8.92
N ALA A 213 10.94 -3.40 9.56
CA ALA A 213 12.04 -2.67 8.90
C ALA A 213 12.76 -3.50 7.83
N ARG A 214 12.94 -4.81 8.08
CA ARG A 214 13.64 -5.72 7.15
C ARG A 214 12.75 -6.29 6.05
N ARG A 215 11.47 -6.54 6.32
CA ARG A 215 10.60 -7.36 5.47
C ARG A 215 9.55 -6.57 4.69
N LEU A 216 9.12 -5.41 5.19
CA LEU A 216 8.09 -4.63 4.52
C LEU A 216 8.71 -3.79 3.39
N SER A 217 7.97 -3.64 2.29
CA SER A 217 8.32 -2.71 1.22
C SER A 217 8.14 -1.25 1.66
N ASP A 218 8.77 -0.30 0.96
CA ASP A 218 8.55 1.13 1.18
C ASP A 218 7.07 1.50 0.96
N LEU A 219 6.46 0.86 -0.02
CA LEU A 219 5.03 0.96 -0.30
C LEU A 219 4.18 0.61 0.92
N ARG A 220 4.51 -0.49 1.62
CA ARG A 220 3.72 -0.92 2.79
C ARG A 220 3.96 -0.04 4.01
N LEU A 221 5.19 0.42 4.24
CA LEU A 221 5.46 1.39 5.30
C LEU A 221 4.69 2.69 5.05
N LEU A 222 4.66 3.17 3.80
CA LEU A 222 3.88 4.35 3.44
C LEU A 222 2.37 4.15 3.64
N ASP A 223 1.85 2.97 3.29
CA ASP A 223 0.45 2.59 3.49
C ASP A 223 0.05 2.62 4.98
N MET A 224 0.89 2.08 5.86
CA MET A 224 0.68 2.15 7.32
C MET A 224 0.69 3.60 7.83
N LEU A 225 1.58 4.44 7.30
CA LEU A 225 1.62 5.87 7.63
C LEU A 225 0.41 6.63 7.13
N ALA A 226 -0.14 6.25 5.98
CA ALA A 226 -1.38 6.83 5.45
C ALA A 226 -2.58 6.49 6.35
N TRP A 227 -2.62 5.30 6.90
CA TRP A 227 -3.60 4.91 7.92
C TRP A 227 -3.50 5.77 9.17
N ALA A 228 -2.28 6.00 9.68
CA ALA A 228 -2.05 6.81 10.88
C ALA A 228 -2.30 8.32 10.66
N ALA A 229 -2.09 8.81 9.43
CA ALA A 229 -2.26 10.22 9.09
C ALA A 229 -3.72 10.61 8.81
N SER A 230 -4.58 9.62 8.56
CA SER A 230 -5.97 9.88 8.24
C SER A 230 -6.79 10.11 9.51
N PRO A 231 -7.74 11.07 9.52
CA PRO A 231 -8.65 11.26 10.63
C PRO A 231 -9.41 9.96 10.89
N GLY A 232 -9.17 9.33 12.04
CA GLY A 232 -9.71 8.03 12.37
C GLY A 232 -11.24 8.00 12.40
N GLU A 233 -11.83 6.80 12.38
CA GLU A 233 -13.26 6.58 12.66
C GLU A 233 -13.70 7.16 14.03
N ALA A 234 -12.78 7.50 14.92
CA ALA A 234 -13.06 8.15 16.19
C ALA A 234 -13.78 9.49 16.04
N ASP A 235 -13.49 10.27 14.99
CA ASP A 235 -14.19 11.53 14.70
C ASP A 235 -15.58 11.34 14.05
N GLN A 236 -15.92 10.14 13.58
CA GLN A 236 -17.24 9.88 12.98
C GLN A 236 -18.30 9.51 14.03
N ASN A 237 -17.91 9.12 15.22
CA ASN A 237 -18.86 8.80 16.31
C ASN A 237 -19.36 10.04 17.05
N ASP A 238 -18.74 11.20 16.85
CA ASP A 238 -19.16 12.47 17.49
C ASP A 238 -20.18 13.25 16.63
N ILE A 239 -20.45 12.81 15.40
CA ILE A 239 -21.55 13.34 14.60
C ILE A 239 -22.72 12.36 14.71
N GLY A 240 -23.52 12.54 15.78
CA GLY A 240 -24.66 11.72 16.13
C GLY A 240 -25.77 11.66 15.06
N ILE A 241 -25.56 10.87 14.00
CA ILE A 241 -26.61 10.50 13.05
C ILE A 241 -26.73 8.98 13.08
N ARG A 242 -27.64 8.49 13.94
CA ARG A 242 -28.18 7.15 13.79
C ARG A 242 -29.10 7.13 12.58
N PRO A 243 -28.96 6.21 11.63
CA PRO A 243 -29.98 5.99 10.63
C PRO A 243 -31.22 5.38 11.31
N THR A 244 -32.35 6.02 11.12
CA THR A 244 -33.69 5.50 11.42
C THR A 244 -34.05 4.38 10.46
#